data_095c34191893aa75ecd7ba60abc4d2aa
#
_entry.id   095c34191893aa75ecd7ba60abc4d2aa
#
_cell.length_a   1.000
_cell.length_b   1.000
_cell.length_c   1.000
_cell.angle_alpha   90.00
_cell.angle_beta   90.00
_cell.angle_gamma   90.00
#
_symmetry.space_group_name_H-M   'P 1'
#
loop_
_entity.id
_entity.type
_entity.pdbx_description
1 polymer ?
#
loop_
_entity_poly.entity_id
_entity_poly.type
_entity_poly.pdbx_seq_one_letter_code
_entity_poly.pdbx_strand_id
1 'polypeptide(L)'
;MKKASYLFILCLLLLSCSKSSLKYLQKGQYDNAIDKSVKELLKDPQNSEELSVLSQSYKIANQRDNQKIEQLRLSGQPDIWDGIFNTYSLLQKRQEKVARLNQNILNYIGYQYVNYNNEIAEAKKKAAEYFYVHAKKLLESKDRFNARIAYDELQKIKSIFPNYKDTDELIKTAYNIGNNYVLFKIVNNSQSILPTSFEYELAKTSISELNQKWIIFHTKAVDNFYYDYYIRLNIRMIDISPESLNQNNYTDTKRVSDGWQYLLDANGNVKKDSLGNDIKIPKTKIISCKVTEIQQYKACAIAGTIDFINNETNQTIKSEPIRAEWFFKNFYATTMGDLSALSQESTQKLQSTFKPFPTNGDMIMQTGNIMKGMAKDIIKRNANLLK
;
A
#
# COMPACT_ATOMS: atom_id res chain seq x y z
N MET A 1 36.16 -5.52 34.90
CA MET A 1 36.03 -6.92 34.42
C MET A 1 34.61 -7.29 33.93
N LYS A 2 33.53 -6.63 34.35
CA LYS A 2 32.13 -6.95 33.87
C LYS A 2 31.80 -6.48 32.45
N LYS A 3 32.44 -5.42 31.91
CA LYS A 3 32.19 -4.91 30.56
C LYS A 3 32.82 -5.72 29.42
N ALA A 4 33.91 -6.45 29.68
CA ALA A 4 34.56 -7.34 28.70
C ALA A 4 33.77 -8.64 28.47
N SER A 5 33.04 -9.12 29.49
CA SER A 5 32.20 -10.31 29.39
C SER A 5 30.98 -10.14 28.51
N TYR A 6 30.39 -8.93 28.50
CA TYR A 6 29.22 -8.62 27.62
C TYR A 6 29.61 -8.50 26.15
N LEU A 7 30.83 -8.02 25.86
CA LEU A 7 31.31 -7.92 24.47
C LEU A 7 31.57 -9.30 23.87
N PHE A 8 32.06 -10.27 24.70
CA PHE A 8 32.29 -11.65 24.25
C PHE A 8 30.98 -12.43 24.01
N ILE A 9 29.94 -12.17 24.82
CA ILE A 9 28.61 -12.77 24.65
C ILE A 9 27.92 -12.19 23.42
N LEU A 10 28.08 -10.87 23.11
CA LEU A 10 27.54 -10.23 21.93
C LEU A 10 28.20 -10.73 20.64
N CYS A 11 29.52 -11.04 20.65
CA CYS A 11 30.20 -11.64 19.51
C CYS A 11 29.77 -13.10 19.24
N LEU A 12 29.37 -13.85 20.26
CA LEU A 12 28.84 -15.21 20.12
C LEU A 12 27.42 -15.25 19.52
N LEU A 13 26.63 -14.17 19.65
CA LEU A 13 25.30 -14.05 19.05
C LEU A 13 25.30 -13.62 17.56
N LEU A 14 26.46 -13.18 17.06
CA LEU A 14 26.62 -12.84 15.62
C LEU A 14 27.12 -14.04 14.78
N LEU A 15 27.47 -15.15 15.42
CA LEU A 15 27.83 -16.41 14.77
C LEU A 15 26.58 -17.24 14.50
N SER A 16 25.86 -16.95 13.45
CA SER A 16 24.99 -17.94 12.86
C SER A 16 23.50 -17.57 12.73
N CYS A 17 23.18 -17.13 11.58
CA CYS A 17 21.99 -17.65 10.91
C CYS A 17 22.21 -17.82 9.39
N SER A 18 23.43 -18.17 8.94
CA SER A 18 23.57 -18.73 7.59
C SER A 18 23.18 -20.21 7.68
N LYS A 19 22.05 -20.59 7.06
CA LYS A 19 21.69 -22.00 6.91
C LYS A 19 22.84 -22.69 6.21
N SER A 20 23.55 -23.63 6.88
CA SER A 20 24.67 -24.38 6.28
C SER A 20 24.13 -25.26 5.14
N SER A 21 25.00 -25.62 4.18
CA SER A 21 24.69 -26.58 3.10
C SER A 21 24.18 -27.90 3.66
N LEU A 22 24.79 -28.37 4.77
CA LEU A 22 24.38 -29.57 5.48
C LEU A 22 22.94 -29.50 5.99
N LYS A 23 22.51 -28.36 6.53
CA LYS A 23 21.12 -28.19 6.96
C LYS A 23 20.12 -28.25 5.79
N TYR A 24 20.51 -27.79 4.61
CA TYR A 24 19.68 -27.94 3.41
C TYR A 24 19.62 -29.41 2.97
N LEU A 25 20.72 -30.12 2.97
CA LEU A 25 20.78 -31.55 2.66
C LEU A 25 19.86 -32.35 3.61
N GLN A 26 19.99 -32.14 4.92
CA GLN A 26 19.17 -32.81 5.95
C GLN A 26 17.67 -32.53 5.80
N LYS A 27 17.29 -31.38 5.27
CA LYS A 27 15.89 -31.00 4.96
C LYS A 27 15.38 -31.47 3.61
N GLY A 28 16.19 -32.23 2.84
CA GLY A 28 15.83 -32.64 1.49
C GLY A 28 15.81 -31.51 0.45
N GLN A 29 16.36 -30.35 0.78
CA GLN A 29 16.44 -29.17 -0.10
C GLN A 29 17.73 -29.24 -0.93
N TYR A 30 17.84 -30.26 -1.76
CA TYR A 30 19.08 -30.62 -2.42
C TYR A 30 19.66 -29.53 -3.33
N ASP A 31 18.84 -28.83 -4.11
CA ASP A 31 19.30 -27.75 -4.97
C ASP A 31 19.87 -26.57 -4.17
N ASN A 32 19.28 -26.23 -3.01
CA ASN A 32 19.82 -25.22 -2.12
C ASN A 32 21.14 -25.66 -1.49
N ALA A 33 21.28 -26.96 -1.16
CA ALA A 33 22.53 -27.53 -0.67
C ALA A 33 23.63 -27.43 -1.73
N ILE A 34 23.33 -27.84 -2.98
CA ILE A 34 24.24 -27.75 -4.14
C ILE A 34 24.67 -26.31 -4.37
N ASP A 35 23.73 -25.35 -4.42
CA ASP A 35 24.02 -23.93 -4.65
C ASP A 35 24.97 -23.37 -3.58
N LYS A 36 24.77 -23.75 -2.33
CA LYS A 36 25.60 -23.31 -1.21
C LYS A 36 26.99 -23.97 -1.28
N SER A 37 27.05 -25.29 -1.44
CA SER A 37 28.33 -26.04 -1.51
C SER A 37 29.16 -25.59 -2.72
N VAL A 38 28.59 -25.41 -3.91
CA VAL A 38 29.30 -24.88 -5.06
C VAL A 38 29.91 -23.50 -4.76
N LYS A 39 29.16 -22.61 -4.09
CA LYS A 39 29.65 -21.29 -3.74
C LYS A 39 30.81 -21.32 -2.76
N GLU A 40 30.79 -22.21 -1.79
CA GLU A 40 31.89 -22.36 -0.82
C GLU A 40 33.11 -23.07 -1.45
N LEU A 41 32.89 -24.10 -2.28
CA LEU A 41 33.99 -24.82 -2.97
C LEU A 41 34.68 -23.98 -4.06
N LEU A 42 34.04 -22.95 -4.59
CA LEU A 42 34.70 -21.97 -5.46
C LEU A 42 35.71 -21.11 -4.69
N LYS A 43 35.52 -20.91 -3.37
CA LYS A 43 36.42 -20.15 -2.50
C LYS A 43 37.48 -21.03 -1.90
N ASP A 44 37.10 -22.21 -1.39
CA ASP A 44 37.95 -23.20 -0.76
C ASP A 44 37.67 -24.59 -1.38
N PRO A 45 38.41 -24.96 -2.44
CA PRO A 45 38.26 -26.24 -3.13
C PRO A 45 38.55 -27.47 -2.31
N GLN A 46 39.21 -27.32 -1.15
CA GLN A 46 39.61 -28.46 -0.27
C GLN A 46 38.65 -28.65 0.91
N ASN A 47 37.59 -27.88 1.03
CA ASN A 47 36.62 -28.03 2.09
C ASN A 47 35.91 -29.40 2.02
N SER A 48 36.33 -30.33 2.84
CA SER A 48 35.86 -31.72 2.83
C SER A 48 34.41 -31.89 3.21
N GLU A 49 33.87 -31.01 4.09
CA GLU A 49 32.46 -31.02 4.47
C GLU A 49 31.59 -30.64 3.28
N GLU A 50 31.92 -29.55 2.59
CA GLU A 50 31.17 -29.08 1.41
C GLU A 50 31.28 -30.04 0.23
N LEU A 51 32.44 -30.72 0.05
CA LEU A 51 32.59 -31.79 -0.94
C LEU A 51 31.65 -32.96 -0.66
N SER A 52 31.53 -33.40 0.58
CA SER A 52 30.63 -34.49 0.98
C SER A 52 29.16 -34.08 0.75
N VAL A 53 28.77 -32.88 1.19
CA VAL A 53 27.40 -32.36 1.01
C VAL A 53 27.04 -32.22 -0.48
N LEU A 54 27.97 -31.69 -1.31
CA LEU A 54 27.78 -31.59 -2.73
C LEU A 54 27.60 -32.96 -3.39
N SER A 55 28.47 -33.92 -3.09
CA SER A 55 28.41 -35.27 -3.67
C SER A 55 27.08 -35.93 -3.40
N GLN A 56 26.63 -35.91 -2.12
CA GLN A 56 25.37 -36.52 -1.73
C GLN A 56 24.16 -35.81 -2.35
N SER A 57 24.10 -34.45 -2.25
CA SER A 57 22.96 -33.68 -2.75
C SER A 57 22.84 -33.76 -4.25
N TYR A 58 23.97 -33.72 -4.99
CA TYR A 58 23.98 -33.81 -6.47
C TYR A 58 23.47 -35.18 -6.93
N LYS A 59 23.96 -36.27 -6.35
CA LYS A 59 23.52 -37.63 -6.66
C LYS A 59 22.03 -37.81 -6.40
N ILE A 60 21.56 -37.45 -5.20
CA ILE A 60 20.15 -37.65 -4.80
C ILE A 60 19.24 -36.81 -5.66
N ALA A 61 19.58 -35.52 -5.90
CA ALA A 61 18.78 -34.63 -6.73
C ALA A 61 18.63 -35.14 -8.16
N ASN A 62 19.71 -35.59 -8.78
CA ASN A 62 19.68 -36.13 -10.15
C ASN A 62 18.88 -37.44 -10.24
N GLN A 63 19.06 -38.35 -9.28
CA GLN A 63 18.29 -39.60 -9.22
C GLN A 63 16.78 -39.30 -9.08
N ARG A 64 16.41 -38.47 -8.14
CA ARG A 64 15.01 -38.06 -7.90
C ARG A 64 14.37 -37.47 -9.16
N ASP A 65 15.08 -36.55 -9.83
CA ASP A 65 14.52 -35.85 -10.96
C ASP A 65 14.43 -36.72 -12.21
N ASN A 66 15.38 -37.63 -12.45
CA ASN A 66 15.26 -38.64 -13.48
C ASN A 66 14.10 -39.63 -13.23
N GLN A 67 13.96 -40.11 -11.98
CA GLN A 67 12.82 -40.96 -11.60
C GLN A 67 11.48 -40.23 -11.80
N LYS A 68 11.43 -38.93 -11.49
CA LYS A 68 10.24 -38.10 -11.73
C LYS A 68 9.89 -38.04 -13.23
N ILE A 69 10.88 -37.87 -14.11
CA ILE A 69 10.65 -37.84 -15.55
C ILE A 69 10.09 -39.18 -16.03
N GLU A 70 10.65 -40.30 -15.57
CA GLU A 70 10.16 -41.64 -15.91
C GLU A 70 8.71 -41.85 -15.42
N GLN A 71 8.43 -41.50 -14.18
CA GLN A 71 7.06 -41.58 -13.63
C GLN A 71 6.07 -40.75 -14.44
N LEU A 72 6.43 -39.52 -14.80
CA LEU A 72 5.59 -38.68 -15.66
C LEU A 72 5.31 -39.35 -17.00
N ARG A 73 6.35 -39.89 -17.67
CA ARG A 73 6.21 -40.55 -18.95
C ARG A 73 5.32 -41.79 -18.86
N LEU A 74 5.43 -42.57 -17.80
CA LEU A 74 4.64 -43.76 -17.55
C LEU A 74 3.18 -43.45 -17.20
N SER A 75 2.89 -42.26 -16.68
CA SER A 75 1.52 -41.86 -16.32
C SER A 75 0.57 -41.74 -17.54
N GLY A 76 1.12 -41.50 -18.72
CA GLY A 76 0.34 -41.31 -19.96
C GLY A 76 -0.58 -40.09 -19.97
N GLN A 77 -0.53 -39.25 -18.94
CA GLN A 77 -1.37 -38.06 -18.86
C GLN A 77 -0.93 -37.01 -19.91
N PRO A 78 -1.86 -36.30 -20.55
CA PRO A 78 -1.49 -35.33 -21.59
C PRO A 78 -0.83 -34.05 -21.08
N ASP A 79 -0.97 -33.75 -19.79
CA ASP A 79 -0.45 -32.53 -19.13
C ASP A 79 0.96 -32.68 -18.54
N ILE A 80 1.60 -33.85 -18.74
CA ILE A 80 2.92 -34.17 -18.16
C ILE A 80 4.07 -33.32 -18.70
N TRP A 81 3.92 -32.79 -19.91
CA TRP A 81 5.04 -32.20 -20.65
C TRP A 81 5.62 -30.93 -20.02
N ASP A 82 4.78 -30.14 -19.31
CA ASP A 82 5.26 -29.00 -18.51
C ASP A 82 6.16 -29.49 -17.35
N GLY A 83 5.75 -30.54 -16.67
CA GLY A 83 6.53 -31.19 -15.62
C GLY A 83 7.86 -31.74 -16.13
N ILE A 84 7.87 -32.39 -17.29
CA ILE A 84 9.06 -32.94 -17.94
C ILE A 84 10.01 -31.81 -18.35
N PHE A 85 9.49 -30.76 -19.03
CA PHE A 85 10.27 -29.57 -19.42
C PHE A 85 10.94 -28.90 -18.23
N ASN A 86 10.18 -28.65 -17.16
CA ASN A 86 10.70 -28.02 -15.96
C ASN A 86 11.78 -28.87 -15.29
N THR A 87 11.61 -30.20 -15.28
CA THR A 87 12.56 -31.13 -14.65
C THR A 87 13.86 -31.24 -15.44
N TYR A 88 13.81 -31.35 -16.78
CA TYR A 88 15.02 -31.30 -17.60
C TYR A 88 15.74 -29.95 -17.52
N SER A 89 15.00 -28.85 -17.49
CA SER A 89 15.58 -27.51 -17.31
C SER A 89 16.29 -27.37 -15.95
N LEU A 90 15.78 -28.02 -14.92
CA LEU A 90 16.41 -28.06 -13.58
C LEU A 90 17.69 -28.90 -13.60
N LEU A 91 17.68 -30.07 -14.22
CA LEU A 91 18.86 -30.91 -14.43
C LEU A 91 19.98 -30.16 -15.18
N GLN A 92 19.63 -29.48 -16.27
CA GLN A 92 20.57 -28.67 -17.04
C GLN A 92 21.18 -27.54 -16.20
N LYS A 93 20.35 -26.73 -15.52
CA LYS A 93 20.84 -25.64 -14.66
C LYS A 93 21.73 -26.15 -13.53
N ARG A 94 21.42 -27.31 -12.96
CA ARG A 94 22.20 -27.94 -11.89
C ARG A 94 23.60 -28.35 -12.40
N GLN A 95 23.68 -29.03 -13.54
CA GLN A 95 24.99 -29.41 -14.09
C GLN A 95 25.81 -28.20 -14.53
N GLU A 96 25.21 -27.13 -15.10
CA GLU A 96 25.90 -25.89 -15.46
C GLU A 96 26.52 -25.18 -14.26
N LYS A 97 25.85 -25.22 -13.11
CA LYS A 97 26.38 -24.66 -11.86
C LYS A 97 27.60 -25.45 -11.37
N VAL A 98 27.48 -26.77 -11.35
CA VAL A 98 28.52 -27.67 -10.86
C VAL A 98 29.73 -27.70 -11.79
N ALA A 99 29.53 -27.59 -13.09
CA ALA A 99 30.60 -27.55 -14.11
C ALA A 99 31.60 -26.40 -13.94
N ARG A 100 31.31 -25.41 -13.09
CA ARG A 100 32.24 -24.30 -12.76
C ARG A 100 33.35 -24.69 -11.80
N LEU A 101 33.23 -25.85 -11.16
CA LEU A 101 34.21 -26.38 -10.20
C LEU A 101 35.41 -26.99 -10.92
N ASN A 102 36.53 -27.13 -10.20
CA ASN A 102 37.73 -27.73 -10.77
C ASN A 102 37.55 -29.23 -11.06
N GLN A 103 38.41 -29.78 -11.92
CA GLN A 103 38.32 -31.18 -12.38
C GLN A 103 38.38 -32.21 -11.23
N ASN A 104 39.14 -31.94 -10.19
CA ASN A 104 39.25 -32.87 -9.06
C ASN A 104 37.93 -33.02 -8.33
N ILE A 105 37.22 -31.91 -8.11
CA ILE A 105 35.89 -31.92 -7.51
C ILE A 105 34.88 -32.63 -8.44
N LEU A 106 34.92 -32.33 -9.73
CA LEU A 106 34.03 -32.96 -10.71
C LEU A 106 34.22 -34.49 -10.73
N ASN A 107 35.46 -34.94 -10.70
CA ASN A 107 35.77 -36.37 -10.62
C ASN A 107 35.26 -36.99 -9.30
N TYR A 108 35.45 -36.29 -8.17
CA TYR A 108 35.03 -36.78 -6.84
C TYR A 108 33.50 -36.97 -6.76
N ILE A 109 32.72 -36.07 -7.32
CA ILE A 109 31.24 -36.15 -7.31
C ILE A 109 30.68 -37.05 -8.42
N GLY A 110 31.52 -37.59 -9.29
CA GLY A 110 31.11 -38.40 -10.44
C GLY A 110 30.34 -37.59 -11.49
N TYR A 111 30.76 -36.32 -11.73
CA TYR A 111 30.13 -35.46 -12.70
C TYR A 111 30.28 -36.02 -14.12
N GLN A 112 29.14 -36.14 -14.82
CA GLN A 112 29.08 -36.46 -16.24
C GLN A 112 28.22 -35.44 -16.94
N TYR A 113 28.72 -34.81 -17.99
CA TYR A 113 27.93 -33.90 -18.81
C TYR A 113 26.88 -34.66 -19.60
N VAL A 114 25.62 -34.25 -19.51
CA VAL A 114 24.52 -34.74 -20.32
C VAL A 114 23.92 -33.57 -21.09
N ASN A 115 23.78 -33.73 -22.41
CA ASN A 115 23.16 -32.74 -23.26
C ASN A 115 21.64 -32.91 -23.24
N TYR A 116 20.93 -32.07 -22.50
CA TYR A 116 19.47 -32.09 -22.38
C TYR A 116 18.74 -31.19 -23.40
N ASN A 117 19.47 -30.60 -24.38
CA ASN A 117 18.88 -29.59 -25.28
C ASN A 117 17.72 -30.16 -26.10
N ASN A 118 17.87 -31.38 -26.63
CA ASN A 118 16.84 -32.02 -27.45
C ASN A 118 15.60 -32.37 -26.61
N GLU A 119 15.78 -32.94 -25.43
CA GLU A 119 14.73 -33.30 -24.51
C GLU A 119 13.96 -32.07 -24.02
N ILE A 120 14.67 -31.00 -23.70
CA ILE A 120 14.08 -29.70 -23.32
C ILE A 120 13.27 -29.12 -24.49
N ALA A 121 13.82 -29.12 -25.70
CA ALA A 121 13.14 -28.58 -26.88
C ALA A 121 11.88 -29.40 -27.24
N GLU A 122 11.94 -30.72 -27.18
CA GLU A 122 10.79 -31.59 -27.39
C GLU A 122 9.70 -31.40 -26.32
N ALA A 123 10.08 -31.45 -25.05
CA ALA A 123 9.14 -31.26 -23.94
C ALA A 123 8.48 -29.88 -23.98
N LYS A 124 9.25 -28.86 -24.28
CA LYS A 124 8.78 -27.49 -24.46
C LYS A 124 7.72 -27.38 -25.57
N LYS A 125 7.99 -27.99 -26.73
CA LYS A 125 7.06 -28.00 -27.88
C LYS A 125 5.76 -28.72 -27.51
N LYS A 126 5.85 -29.92 -26.93
CA LYS A 126 4.69 -30.71 -26.53
C LYS A 126 3.87 -30.03 -25.44
N ALA A 127 4.50 -29.39 -24.46
CA ALA A 127 3.81 -28.61 -23.45
C ALA A 127 3.01 -27.45 -24.04
N ALA A 128 3.65 -26.67 -24.93
CA ALA A 128 2.97 -25.57 -25.63
C ALA A 128 1.78 -26.05 -26.46
N GLU A 129 1.93 -27.15 -27.19
CA GLU A 129 0.87 -27.73 -28.02
C GLU A 129 -0.32 -28.21 -27.16
N TYR A 130 -0.05 -28.90 -26.08
CA TYR A 130 -1.08 -29.34 -25.14
C TYR A 130 -1.85 -28.14 -24.55
N PHE A 131 -1.15 -27.18 -23.96
CA PHE A 131 -1.81 -25.99 -23.34
C PHE A 131 -2.61 -25.19 -24.36
N TYR A 132 -2.12 -25.08 -25.60
CA TYR A 132 -2.82 -24.35 -26.65
C TYR A 132 -4.17 -25.02 -27.00
N VAL A 133 -4.16 -26.32 -27.22
CA VAL A 133 -5.39 -27.08 -27.56
C VAL A 133 -6.36 -27.09 -26.39
N HIS A 134 -5.86 -27.31 -25.16
CA HIS A 134 -6.67 -27.35 -23.96
C HIS A 134 -7.30 -25.99 -23.64
N ALA A 135 -6.51 -24.91 -23.70
CA ALA A 135 -7.01 -23.54 -23.49
C ALA A 135 -8.09 -23.15 -24.50
N LYS A 136 -7.94 -23.51 -25.78
CA LYS A 136 -9.00 -23.28 -26.78
C LYS A 136 -10.29 -24.02 -26.43
N LYS A 137 -10.20 -25.29 -26.05
CA LYS A 137 -11.36 -26.07 -25.62
C LYS A 137 -12.04 -25.45 -24.38
N LEU A 138 -11.26 -24.96 -23.42
CA LEU A 138 -11.81 -24.29 -22.25
C LEU A 138 -12.57 -23.01 -22.62
N LEU A 139 -12.05 -22.23 -23.58
CA LEU A 139 -12.67 -20.99 -24.04
C LEU A 139 -13.99 -21.21 -24.82
N GLU A 140 -14.16 -22.38 -25.47
CA GLU A 140 -15.41 -22.73 -26.16
C GLU A 140 -16.61 -22.78 -25.22
N SER A 141 -16.40 -23.14 -23.95
CA SER A 141 -17.46 -23.18 -22.93
C SER A 141 -18.02 -21.81 -22.56
N LYS A 142 -17.29 -20.73 -22.84
CA LYS A 142 -17.56 -19.33 -22.38
C LYS A 142 -17.76 -19.22 -20.88
N ASP A 143 -17.38 -20.26 -20.13
CA ASP A 143 -17.41 -20.25 -18.68
C ASP A 143 -16.24 -19.41 -18.11
N ARG A 144 -16.55 -18.64 -17.11
CA ARG A 144 -15.60 -17.71 -16.49
C ARG A 144 -14.42 -18.41 -15.82
N PHE A 145 -14.67 -19.49 -15.11
CA PHE A 145 -13.61 -20.24 -14.42
C PHE A 145 -12.73 -20.98 -15.42
N ASN A 146 -13.32 -21.57 -16.46
CA ASN A 146 -12.59 -22.17 -17.56
C ASN A 146 -11.72 -21.13 -18.29
N ALA A 147 -12.24 -19.91 -18.52
CA ALA A 147 -11.48 -18.84 -19.12
C ALA A 147 -10.27 -18.42 -18.27
N ARG A 148 -10.39 -18.41 -16.95
CA ARG A 148 -9.27 -18.13 -16.02
C ARG A 148 -8.19 -19.21 -16.10
N ILE A 149 -8.57 -20.48 -16.18
CA ILE A 149 -7.64 -21.60 -16.38
C ILE A 149 -6.95 -21.45 -17.73
N ALA A 150 -7.71 -21.22 -18.81
CA ALA A 150 -7.17 -20.98 -20.14
C ALA A 150 -6.16 -19.80 -20.17
N TYR A 151 -6.47 -18.72 -19.48
CA TYR A 151 -5.56 -17.57 -19.36
C TYR A 151 -4.22 -17.98 -18.74
N ASP A 152 -4.24 -18.71 -17.63
CA ASP A 152 -3.02 -19.14 -16.93
C ASP A 152 -2.20 -20.13 -17.79
N GLU A 153 -2.85 -21.02 -18.54
CA GLU A 153 -2.19 -21.93 -19.49
C GLU A 153 -1.57 -21.18 -20.69
N LEU A 154 -2.28 -20.23 -21.27
CA LEU A 154 -1.79 -19.39 -22.35
C LEU A 154 -0.60 -18.50 -21.90
N GLN A 155 -0.62 -18.01 -20.66
CA GLN A 155 0.52 -17.28 -20.09
C GLN A 155 1.76 -18.19 -19.95
N LYS A 156 1.60 -19.46 -19.60
CA LYS A 156 2.69 -20.44 -19.60
C LYS A 156 3.27 -20.60 -21.01
N ILE A 157 2.42 -20.74 -22.05
CA ILE A 157 2.89 -20.81 -23.44
C ILE A 157 3.71 -19.56 -23.77
N LYS A 158 3.19 -18.36 -23.47
CA LYS A 158 3.90 -17.10 -23.74
C LYS A 158 5.26 -17.03 -23.07
N SER A 159 5.40 -17.59 -21.86
CA SER A 159 6.67 -17.61 -21.12
C SER A 159 7.72 -18.55 -21.75
N ILE A 160 7.29 -19.67 -22.33
CA ILE A 160 8.18 -20.67 -22.91
C ILE A 160 8.37 -20.51 -24.43
N PHE A 161 7.36 -20.00 -25.14
CA PHE A 161 7.34 -19.73 -26.58
C PHE A 161 6.71 -18.35 -26.84
N PRO A 162 7.48 -17.26 -26.81
CA PRO A 162 7.00 -15.96 -27.26
C PRO A 162 6.49 -16.04 -28.71
N ASN A 163 5.35 -15.45 -29.00
CA ASN A 163 4.72 -15.44 -30.34
C ASN A 163 4.26 -16.82 -30.86
N TYR A 164 3.86 -17.73 -29.97
CA TYR A 164 3.30 -19.02 -30.40
C TYR A 164 1.88 -18.84 -30.95
N LYS A 165 1.70 -19.06 -32.25
CA LYS A 165 0.40 -18.95 -32.97
C LYS A 165 -0.34 -17.64 -32.55
N ASP A 166 -1.65 -17.73 -32.33
CA ASP A 166 -2.56 -16.65 -31.89
C ASP A 166 -2.70 -16.55 -30.34
N THR A 167 -1.70 -17.02 -29.59
CA THR A 167 -1.73 -17.04 -28.12
C THR A 167 -2.04 -15.69 -27.50
N ASP A 168 -1.51 -14.58 -28.04
CA ASP A 168 -1.76 -13.24 -27.50
C ASP A 168 -3.22 -12.79 -27.65
N GLU A 169 -3.88 -13.19 -28.73
CA GLU A 169 -5.30 -12.92 -28.96
C GLU A 169 -6.17 -13.76 -28.02
N LEU A 170 -5.81 -15.05 -27.88
CA LEU A 170 -6.49 -15.94 -26.94
C LEU A 170 -6.34 -15.49 -25.48
N ILE A 171 -5.19 -14.95 -25.08
CA ILE A 171 -4.98 -14.35 -23.74
C ILE A 171 -5.96 -13.20 -23.50
N LYS A 172 -6.13 -12.30 -24.50
CA LYS A 172 -7.09 -11.19 -24.40
C LYS A 172 -8.52 -11.71 -24.26
N THR A 173 -8.89 -12.71 -25.06
CA THR A 173 -10.20 -13.35 -25.02
C THR A 173 -10.46 -14.01 -23.68
N ALA A 174 -9.49 -14.79 -23.18
CA ALA A 174 -9.55 -15.43 -21.86
C ALA A 174 -9.68 -14.43 -20.72
N TYR A 175 -8.92 -13.32 -20.81
CA TYR A 175 -8.99 -12.24 -19.84
C TYR A 175 -10.36 -11.56 -19.83
N ASN A 176 -10.93 -11.26 -20.99
CA ASN A 176 -12.23 -10.61 -21.08
C ASN A 176 -13.37 -11.52 -20.56
N ILE A 177 -13.37 -12.80 -20.90
CA ILE A 177 -14.38 -13.77 -20.40
C ILE A 177 -14.19 -14.01 -18.91
N GLY A 178 -12.92 -14.10 -18.43
CA GLY A 178 -12.58 -14.42 -17.05
C GLY A 178 -12.86 -13.31 -16.03
N ASN A 179 -13.01 -12.04 -16.47
CA ASN A 179 -13.25 -10.92 -15.58
C ASN A 179 -14.71 -10.82 -15.13
N ASN A 180 -14.89 -10.39 -13.90
CA ASN A 180 -16.14 -9.80 -13.42
C ASN A 180 -16.09 -8.30 -13.64
N TYR A 181 -17.16 -7.77 -14.21
CA TYR A 181 -17.31 -6.33 -14.47
C TYR A 181 -18.24 -5.70 -13.44
N VAL A 182 -17.77 -4.65 -12.82
CA VAL A 182 -18.46 -3.96 -11.73
C VAL A 182 -18.73 -2.51 -12.14
N LEU A 183 -19.98 -2.07 -12.08
CA LEU A 183 -20.33 -0.68 -12.30
C LEU A 183 -20.56 0.02 -10.95
N PHE A 184 -19.74 1.02 -10.68
CA PHE A 184 -19.93 1.91 -9.54
C PHE A 184 -20.87 3.05 -9.89
N LYS A 185 -21.91 3.25 -9.10
CA LYS A 185 -22.89 4.32 -9.25
C LYS A 185 -23.05 5.12 -7.96
N ILE A 186 -23.30 6.42 -8.09
CA ILE A 186 -23.70 7.29 -7.00
C ILE A 186 -25.17 7.61 -7.17
N VAL A 187 -25.93 7.51 -6.08
CA VAL A 187 -27.36 7.83 -6.06
C VAL A 187 -27.61 8.80 -4.91
N ASN A 188 -28.15 9.95 -5.24
CA ASN A 188 -28.51 10.96 -4.24
C ASN A 188 -29.98 10.83 -3.85
N ASN A 189 -30.23 10.36 -2.65
CA ASN A 189 -31.56 10.27 -2.02
C ASN A 189 -31.69 11.21 -0.81
N SER A 190 -30.79 12.22 -0.69
CA SER A 190 -30.74 13.12 0.46
C SER A 190 -31.70 14.31 0.38
N GLN A 191 -32.42 14.49 -0.72
CA GLN A 191 -33.22 15.67 -1.02
C GLN A 191 -32.41 16.99 -1.12
N SER A 192 -31.11 16.98 -0.90
CA SER A 192 -30.22 18.13 -1.04
C SER A 192 -29.66 18.20 -2.46
N ILE A 193 -29.46 19.41 -2.96
CA ILE A 193 -28.85 19.61 -4.28
C ILE A 193 -27.34 19.41 -4.15
N LEU A 194 -26.81 18.47 -4.92
CA LEU A 194 -25.37 18.26 -5.04
C LEU A 194 -24.77 19.27 -6.05
N PRO A 195 -23.53 19.74 -5.80
CA PRO A 195 -22.79 20.49 -6.83
C PRO A 195 -22.66 19.67 -8.12
N THR A 196 -22.75 20.30 -9.27
CA THR A 196 -22.76 19.64 -10.59
C THR A 196 -21.53 18.77 -10.84
N SER A 197 -20.38 19.13 -10.26
CA SER A 197 -19.13 18.36 -10.36
C SER A 197 -19.01 17.24 -9.32
N PHE A 198 -19.91 17.16 -8.35
CA PHE A 198 -19.76 16.24 -7.21
C PHE A 198 -19.63 14.77 -7.63
N GLU A 199 -20.57 14.28 -8.44
CA GLU A 199 -20.56 12.90 -8.93
C GLU A 199 -19.31 12.63 -9.78
N TYR A 200 -18.94 13.55 -10.65
CA TYR A 200 -17.76 13.44 -11.49
C TYR A 200 -16.48 13.38 -10.66
N GLU A 201 -16.29 14.29 -9.70
CA GLU A 201 -15.10 14.31 -8.84
C GLU A 201 -15.06 13.10 -7.92
N LEU A 202 -16.18 12.61 -7.44
CA LEU A 202 -16.26 11.39 -6.64
C LEU A 202 -15.95 10.14 -7.49
N ALA A 203 -16.40 10.12 -8.74
CA ALA A 203 -16.16 9.05 -9.69
C ALA A 203 -14.76 9.08 -10.33
N LYS A 204 -14.15 10.26 -10.49
CA LYS A 204 -12.85 10.49 -11.16
C LYS A 204 -11.67 9.83 -10.47
N THR A 205 -11.79 9.48 -9.19
CA THR A 205 -10.65 8.93 -8.47
C THR A 205 -10.54 7.44 -8.68
N SER A 206 -9.50 7.11 -9.35
CA SER A 206 -8.75 5.85 -9.21
C SER A 206 -9.58 4.60 -8.87
N ILE A 207 -10.76 4.45 -9.49
CA ILE A 207 -11.43 3.14 -9.53
C ILE A 207 -10.54 2.15 -10.30
N SER A 208 -9.73 2.62 -11.24
CA SER A 208 -8.65 1.80 -11.81
C SER A 208 -7.69 1.23 -10.75
N GLU A 209 -7.48 1.92 -9.60
CA GLU A 209 -6.72 1.40 -8.48
C GLU A 209 -7.47 0.32 -7.67
N LEU A 210 -8.76 0.13 -7.91
CA LEU A 210 -9.57 -0.95 -7.35
C LEU A 210 -9.51 -2.20 -8.22
N ASN A 211 -9.11 -2.07 -9.50
CA ASN A 211 -8.97 -3.22 -10.38
C ASN A 211 -8.03 -4.26 -9.77
N GLN A 212 -8.49 -5.49 -9.75
CA GLN A 212 -7.75 -6.64 -9.29
C GLN A 212 -7.75 -7.70 -10.39
N LYS A 213 -6.90 -8.72 -10.27
CA LYS A 213 -7.00 -9.87 -11.15
C LYS A 213 -8.43 -10.39 -11.07
N TRP A 214 -9.12 -10.41 -12.20
CA TRP A 214 -10.49 -10.88 -12.40
C TRP A 214 -11.61 -9.97 -11.91
N ILE A 215 -11.34 -8.70 -11.57
CA ILE A 215 -12.36 -7.69 -11.25
C ILE A 215 -12.00 -6.38 -11.93
N ILE A 216 -12.88 -5.90 -12.79
CA ILE A 216 -12.72 -4.61 -13.49
C ILE A 216 -13.88 -3.69 -13.10
N PHE A 217 -13.51 -2.49 -12.65
CA PHE A 217 -14.47 -1.48 -12.25
C PHE A 217 -14.66 -0.43 -13.35
N HIS A 218 -15.91 -0.08 -13.59
CA HIS A 218 -16.30 1.06 -14.40
C HIS A 218 -17.07 2.08 -13.54
N THR A 219 -16.86 3.37 -13.79
CA THR A 219 -17.63 4.46 -13.17
C THR A 219 -18.66 5.06 -14.12
N LYS A 220 -18.48 4.79 -15.40
CA LYS A 220 -19.39 5.22 -16.44
C LYS A 220 -19.92 3.99 -17.16
N ALA A 221 -21.24 3.91 -17.26
CA ALA A 221 -21.85 2.80 -17.99
C ALA A 221 -21.43 2.85 -19.46
N VAL A 222 -21.13 1.66 -20.00
CA VAL A 222 -20.88 1.46 -21.43
C VAL A 222 -22.17 0.90 -22.04
N ASP A 223 -22.61 1.47 -23.15
CA ASP A 223 -23.83 1.03 -23.81
C ASP A 223 -23.70 -0.43 -24.30
N ASN A 224 -24.76 -1.21 -24.14
CA ASN A 224 -24.84 -2.62 -24.49
C ASN A 224 -23.77 -3.51 -23.81
N PHE A 225 -23.24 -3.08 -22.66
CA PHE A 225 -22.26 -3.84 -21.90
C PHE A 225 -22.90 -4.46 -20.64
N TYR A 226 -22.68 -5.77 -20.43
CA TYR A 226 -23.18 -6.47 -19.26
C TYR A 226 -22.23 -6.29 -18.07
N TYR A 227 -22.80 -5.91 -16.94
CA TYR A 227 -22.10 -5.84 -15.65
C TYR A 227 -22.58 -6.96 -14.74
N ASP A 228 -21.66 -7.67 -14.11
CA ASP A 228 -21.97 -8.75 -13.16
C ASP A 228 -22.47 -8.20 -11.84
N TYR A 229 -21.91 -7.07 -11.43
CA TYR A 229 -22.23 -6.44 -10.14
C TYR A 229 -22.42 -4.94 -10.29
N TYR A 230 -23.26 -4.40 -9.43
CA TYR A 230 -23.34 -2.96 -9.17
C TYR A 230 -22.84 -2.66 -7.77
N ILE A 231 -22.03 -1.62 -7.60
CA ILE A 231 -21.76 -0.99 -6.32
C ILE A 231 -22.44 0.37 -6.34
N ARG A 232 -23.37 0.58 -5.42
CA ARG A 232 -24.14 1.81 -5.29
C ARG A 232 -23.74 2.54 -4.02
N LEU A 233 -23.13 3.74 -4.17
CA LEU A 233 -23.01 4.68 -3.07
C LEU A 233 -24.33 5.47 -2.99
N ASN A 234 -25.14 5.14 -2.01
CA ASN A 234 -26.46 5.70 -1.80
C ASN A 234 -26.41 6.78 -0.72
N ILE A 235 -26.35 8.05 -1.11
CA ILE A 235 -26.31 9.20 -0.19
C ILE A 235 -27.73 9.43 0.32
N ARG A 236 -27.92 9.35 1.63
CA ARG A 236 -29.24 9.48 2.28
C ARG A 236 -29.39 10.75 3.07
N MET A 237 -28.30 11.36 3.52
CA MET A 237 -28.30 12.55 4.35
C MET A 237 -27.13 13.45 3.98
N ILE A 238 -27.41 14.72 3.85
CA ILE A 238 -26.42 15.80 3.79
C ILE A 238 -26.87 16.84 4.82
N ASP A 239 -26.07 17.05 5.84
CA ASP A 239 -26.33 17.98 6.93
C ASP A 239 -25.22 19.02 6.98
N ILE A 240 -25.59 20.30 6.91
CA ILE A 240 -24.67 21.42 6.95
C ILE A 240 -25.08 22.35 8.08
N SER A 241 -24.17 22.57 9.03
CA SER A 241 -24.43 23.48 10.13
C SER A 241 -24.52 24.94 9.65
N PRO A 242 -25.25 25.78 10.37
CA PRO A 242 -25.11 27.23 10.22
C PRO A 242 -23.66 27.68 10.46
N GLU A 243 -23.32 28.84 9.92
CA GLU A 243 -22.08 29.54 10.24
C GLU A 243 -22.11 30.01 11.68
N SER A 244 -21.05 29.72 12.43
CA SER A 244 -20.93 30.06 13.85
C SER A 244 -19.70 30.90 14.11
N LEU A 245 -19.90 31.96 14.89
CA LEU A 245 -18.84 32.87 15.39
C LEU A 245 -18.88 32.84 16.91
N ASN A 246 -17.90 32.23 17.53
CA ASN A 246 -17.71 32.27 18.99
C ASN A 246 -16.65 33.32 19.33
N GLN A 247 -16.98 34.22 20.25
CA GLN A 247 -16.08 35.29 20.67
C GLN A 247 -15.68 35.10 22.14
N ASN A 248 -14.40 35.29 22.43
CA ASN A 248 -13.84 35.34 23.77
C ASN A 248 -13.10 36.65 23.94
N ASN A 249 -13.44 37.40 24.99
CA ASN A 249 -12.84 38.70 25.27
C ASN A 249 -12.01 38.62 26.54
N TYR A 250 -10.80 39.12 26.48
CA TYR A 250 -9.92 39.29 27.64
C TYR A 250 -9.05 40.54 27.47
N THR A 251 -8.33 40.93 28.52
CA THR A 251 -7.49 42.11 28.50
C THR A 251 -6.07 41.73 28.93
N ASP A 252 -5.13 41.94 28.09
CA ASP A 252 -3.70 41.89 28.43
C ASP A 252 -3.29 43.20 29.08
N THR A 253 -2.50 43.12 30.14
CA THR A 253 -1.94 44.27 30.83
C THR A 253 -0.42 44.12 31.02
N LYS A 254 0.26 45.24 30.96
CA LYS A 254 1.71 45.27 31.15
C LYS A 254 2.08 46.52 31.93
N ARG A 255 2.99 46.36 32.89
CA ARG A 255 3.57 47.49 33.59
C ARG A 255 4.79 48.01 32.81
N VAL A 256 4.78 49.26 32.44
CA VAL A 256 5.87 49.90 31.68
C VAL A 256 6.42 51.10 32.46
N SER A 257 7.65 51.51 32.17
CA SER A 257 8.24 52.70 32.72
C SER A 257 7.48 53.95 32.29
N ASP A 258 7.20 54.85 33.20
CA ASP A 258 6.58 56.14 32.93
C ASP A 258 7.51 57.29 33.41
N GLY A 259 8.79 57.07 33.25
CA GLY A 259 9.82 58.03 33.69
C GLY A 259 10.17 57.88 35.14
N TRP A 260 10.19 58.98 35.84
CA TRP A 260 10.49 59.04 37.27
C TRP A 260 9.62 60.07 37.97
N GLN A 261 9.53 59.99 39.29
CA GLN A 261 8.89 60.97 40.15
C GLN A 261 9.75 61.22 41.36
N TYR A 262 9.59 62.40 41.95
CA TYR A 262 10.28 62.70 43.21
C TYR A 262 9.73 61.84 44.36
N LEU A 263 10.63 61.34 45.20
CA LEU A 263 10.26 60.72 46.44
C LEU A 263 9.80 61.82 47.43
N LEU A 264 8.57 61.76 47.93
CA LEU A 264 8.03 62.72 48.88
C LEU A 264 8.16 62.20 50.30
N ASP A 265 8.32 63.14 51.29
CA ASP A 265 8.21 62.83 52.72
C ASP A 265 6.72 62.79 53.18
N ALA A 266 6.50 62.58 54.51
CA ALA A 266 5.16 62.50 55.05
C ALA A 266 4.37 63.85 54.97
N ASN A 267 5.07 64.95 54.74
CA ASN A 267 4.47 66.29 54.62
C ASN A 267 4.32 66.73 53.13
N GLY A 268 4.67 65.87 52.16
CA GLY A 268 4.55 66.15 50.73
C GLY A 268 5.76 66.93 50.14
N ASN A 269 6.82 67.08 50.87
CA ASN A 269 8.05 67.74 50.36
C ASN A 269 8.97 66.74 49.68
N VAL A 270 9.76 67.18 48.70
CA VAL A 270 10.71 66.32 48.02
C VAL A 270 11.85 65.90 48.96
N LYS A 271 11.99 64.56 49.11
CA LYS A 271 13.12 64.00 49.90
C LYS A 271 14.45 64.21 49.23
N LYS A 272 15.46 64.56 50.02
CA LYS A 272 16.81 64.70 49.56
C LYS A 272 17.71 63.58 50.08
N ASP A 273 18.76 63.30 49.36
CA ASP A 273 19.83 62.38 49.77
C ASP A 273 20.82 63.10 50.77
N SER A 274 21.78 62.33 51.27
CA SER A 274 22.81 62.88 52.21
C SER A 274 23.68 63.99 51.64
N LEU A 275 23.66 64.25 50.33
CA LEU A 275 24.37 65.28 49.61
C LEU A 275 23.46 66.46 49.22
N GLY A 276 22.18 66.43 49.62
CA GLY A 276 21.21 67.48 49.32
C GLY A 276 20.54 67.39 47.93
N ASN A 277 20.74 66.32 47.16
CA ASN A 277 20.09 66.13 45.83
C ASN A 277 18.72 65.56 46.01
N ASP A 278 17.80 65.90 45.10
CA ASP A 278 16.42 65.38 45.08
C ASP A 278 16.37 63.88 44.70
N ILE A 279 15.79 63.05 45.54
CA ILE A 279 15.66 61.59 45.29
C ILE A 279 14.56 61.36 44.27
N LYS A 280 14.92 60.73 43.13
CA LYS A 280 14.00 60.28 42.07
C LYS A 280 13.79 58.78 42.18
N ILE A 281 12.55 58.37 42.10
CA ILE A 281 12.19 56.97 42.07
C ILE A 281 11.54 56.65 40.70
N PRO A 282 11.71 55.41 40.19
CA PRO A 282 11.07 55.02 38.96
C PRO A 282 9.56 55.11 39.06
N LYS A 283 8.92 55.74 38.10
CA LYS A 283 7.46 55.76 37.92
C LYS A 283 7.06 54.73 36.90
N THR A 284 6.01 53.98 37.17
CA THR A 284 5.44 52.99 36.27
C THR A 284 3.98 53.26 36.04
N LYS A 285 3.53 52.96 34.84
CA LYS A 285 2.10 52.93 34.52
C LYS A 285 1.71 51.54 33.96
N ILE A 286 0.44 51.22 34.10
CA ILE A 286 -0.13 50.02 33.50
C ILE A 286 -0.74 50.43 32.17
N ILE A 287 -0.32 49.76 31.13
CA ILE A 287 -0.92 49.85 29.80
C ILE A 287 -1.77 48.58 29.60
N SER A 288 -2.85 48.69 28.82
CA SER A 288 -3.76 47.56 28.56
C SER A 288 -4.18 47.48 27.12
N CYS A 289 -4.44 46.29 26.67
CA CYS A 289 -4.99 46.01 25.34
C CYS A 289 -6.10 44.96 25.50
N LYS A 290 -7.29 45.33 25.06
CA LYS A 290 -8.41 44.38 24.98
C LYS A 290 -8.22 43.50 23.76
N VAL A 291 -8.28 42.19 23.94
CA VAL A 291 -8.19 41.18 22.86
C VAL A 291 -9.56 40.54 22.71
N THR A 292 -10.03 40.48 21.48
CA THR A 292 -11.23 39.72 21.11
C THR A 292 -10.79 38.57 20.20
N GLU A 293 -10.81 37.35 20.71
CA GLU A 293 -10.60 36.15 19.93
C GLU A 293 -11.90 35.73 19.27
N ILE A 294 -11.85 35.36 18.00
CA ILE A 294 -13.00 34.94 17.22
C ILE A 294 -12.70 33.57 16.63
N GLN A 295 -13.56 32.62 16.93
CA GLN A 295 -13.55 31.29 16.33
C GLN A 295 -14.67 31.22 15.30
N GLN A 296 -14.31 30.94 14.05
CA GLN A 296 -15.21 30.62 12.97
C GLN A 296 -15.39 29.10 12.88
N TYR A 297 -16.62 28.63 12.77
CA TYR A 297 -16.93 27.20 12.68
C TYR A 297 -18.08 26.95 11.72
N LYS A 298 -17.94 25.95 10.84
CA LYS A 298 -19.00 25.41 9.99
C LYS A 298 -18.71 23.94 9.74
N ALA A 299 -19.72 23.08 9.78
CA ALA A 299 -19.58 21.63 9.63
C ALA A 299 -20.45 21.13 8.47
N CYS A 300 -20.00 20.06 7.84
CA CYS A 300 -20.81 19.29 6.90
C CYS A 300 -20.63 17.80 7.18
N ALA A 301 -21.76 17.08 7.23
CA ALA A 301 -21.80 15.64 7.33
C ALA A 301 -22.56 15.04 6.13
N ILE A 302 -22.02 14.00 5.52
CA ILE A 302 -22.69 13.21 4.47
C ILE A 302 -22.76 11.78 4.95
N ALA A 303 -23.94 11.17 4.92
CA ALA A 303 -24.14 9.80 5.34
C ALA A 303 -25.01 9.01 4.33
N GLY A 304 -24.77 7.70 4.31
CA GLY A 304 -25.48 6.80 3.41
C GLY A 304 -25.05 5.36 3.57
N THR A 305 -25.17 4.61 2.47
CA THR A 305 -24.76 3.18 2.42
C THR A 305 -23.97 2.90 1.13
N ILE A 306 -23.08 1.92 1.19
CA ILE A 306 -22.50 1.27 0.02
C ILE A 306 -23.14 -0.08 -0.12
N ASP A 307 -23.91 -0.25 -1.20
CA ASP A 307 -24.67 -1.46 -1.49
C ASP A 307 -23.98 -2.25 -2.59
N PHE A 308 -23.65 -3.54 -2.31
CA PHE A 308 -23.12 -4.51 -3.26
C PHE A 308 -24.28 -5.32 -3.82
N ILE A 309 -24.53 -5.27 -5.11
CA ILE A 309 -25.69 -5.83 -5.76
C ILE A 309 -25.23 -6.82 -6.84
N ASN A 310 -25.71 -8.06 -6.78
CA ASN A 310 -25.58 -9.00 -7.88
C ASN A 310 -26.60 -8.64 -8.98
N ASN A 311 -26.12 -8.40 -10.20
CA ASN A 311 -26.97 -7.95 -11.29
C ASN A 311 -27.85 -9.07 -11.87
N GLU A 312 -27.38 -10.31 -11.85
CA GLU A 312 -28.12 -11.46 -12.35
C GLU A 312 -29.37 -11.74 -11.50
N THR A 313 -29.21 -11.74 -10.18
CA THR A 313 -30.31 -12.00 -9.23
C THR A 313 -31.02 -10.74 -8.78
N ASN A 314 -30.48 -9.56 -9.09
CA ASN A 314 -30.92 -8.25 -8.62
C ASN A 314 -31.01 -8.13 -7.10
N GLN A 315 -30.22 -8.93 -6.37
CA GLN A 315 -30.20 -8.97 -4.91
C GLN A 315 -29.04 -8.17 -4.33
N THR A 316 -29.30 -7.47 -3.23
CA THR A 316 -28.25 -6.86 -2.43
C THR A 316 -27.53 -7.94 -1.63
N ILE A 317 -26.27 -8.18 -1.98
CA ILE A 317 -25.39 -9.14 -1.29
C ILE A 317 -24.98 -8.59 0.08
N LYS A 318 -24.66 -7.29 0.11
CA LYS A 318 -24.20 -6.60 1.32
C LYS A 318 -24.50 -5.11 1.24
N SER A 319 -24.79 -4.49 2.38
CA SER A 319 -24.92 -3.06 2.55
C SER A 319 -24.08 -2.63 3.75
N GLU A 320 -23.19 -1.64 3.55
CA GLU A 320 -22.37 -1.10 4.63
C GLU A 320 -22.65 0.40 4.81
N PRO A 321 -22.84 0.87 6.05
CA PRO A 321 -23.00 2.29 6.32
C PRO A 321 -21.70 3.05 6.04
N ILE A 322 -21.85 4.29 5.55
CA ILE A 322 -20.75 5.22 5.35
C ILE A 322 -21.17 6.60 5.85
N ARG A 323 -20.26 7.28 6.57
CA ARG A 323 -20.46 8.64 7.05
C ARG A 323 -19.12 9.38 7.00
N ALA A 324 -19.13 10.54 6.39
CA ALA A 324 -17.99 11.44 6.32
C ALA A 324 -18.37 12.80 6.90
N GLU A 325 -17.42 13.45 7.54
CA GLU A 325 -17.60 14.79 8.11
C GLU A 325 -16.40 15.66 7.78
N TRP A 326 -16.66 16.93 7.50
CA TRP A 326 -15.63 17.92 7.33
C TRP A 326 -15.99 19.20 8.07
N PHE A 327 -14.96 19.86 8.65
CA PHE A 327 -15.11 21.04 9.51
C PHE A 327 -14.25 22.16 8.96
N PHE A 328 -14.88 23.30 8.70
CA PHE A 328 -14.16 24.56 8.55
C PHE A 328 -13.97 25.17 9.92
N LYS A 329 -12.71 25.40 10.30
CA LYS A 329 -12.31 26.08 11.54
C LYS A 329 -11.30 27.15 11.20
N ASN A 330 -11.53 28.38 11.65
CA ASN A 330 -10.56 29.45 11.58
C ASN A 330 -10.58 30.22 12.88
N PHE A 331 -9.40 30.64 13.34
CA PHE A 331 -9.22 31.44 14.54
C PHE A 331 -8.50 32.71 14.15
N TYR A 332 -8.98 33.85 14.62
CA TYR A 332 -8.29 35.12 14.49
C TYR A 332 -8.60 35.99 15.70
N ALA A 333 -7.82 37.05 15.91
CA ALA A 333 -8.06 37.97 16.98
C ALA A 333 -8.04 39.41 16.47
N THR A 334 -8.80 40.27 17.16
CA THR A 334 -8.74 41.72 16.98
C THR A 334 -8.42 42.36 18.31
N THR A 335 -7.82 43.57 18.28
CA THR A 335 -7.39 44.25 19.50
C THR A 335 -7.86 45.70 19.52
N MET A 336 -8.02 46.23 20.74
CA MET A 336 -8.30 47.61 20.97
C MET A 336 -7.50 48.08 22.19
N GLY A 337 -6.61 49.06 22.03
CA GLY A 337 -5.74 49.59 23.09
C GLY A 337 -4.27 49.59 22.70
N ASP A 338 -3.38 49.59 23.69
CA ASP A 338 -1.93 49.65 23.49
C ASP A 338 -1.37 48.26 23.18
N LEU A 339 -0.94 48.05 21.92
CA LEU A 339 -0.40 46.79 21.45
C LEU A 339 0.87 46.33 22.22
N SER A 340 1.58 47.26 22.87
CA SER A 340 2.74 46.91 23.68
C SER A 340 2.38 46.16 24.96
N ALA A 341 1.10 46.16 25.33
CA ALA A 341 0.58 45.43 26.48
C ALA A 341 0.33 43.93 26.18
N LEU A 342 0.30 43.54 24.90
CA LEU A 342 -0.02 42.18 24.49
C LEU A 342 1.00 41.16 25.02
N SER A 343 0.47 40.01 25.42
CA SER A 343 1.27 38.82 25.70
C SER A 343 1.82 38.23 24.40
N GLN A 344 2.83 37.37 24.51
CA GLN A 344 3.37 36.65 23.36
C GLN A 344 2.31 35.80 22.68
N GLU A 345 1.42 35.14 23.48
CA GLU A 345 0.32 34.34 22.98
C GLU A 345 -0.68 35.17 22.18
N SER A 346 -1.12 36.31 22.73
CA SER A 346 -2.05 37.21 22.06
C SER A 346 -1.45 37.78 20.76
N THR A 347 -0.14 38.08 20.76
CA THR A 347 0.55 38.52 19.56
C THR A 347 0.55 37.44 18.45
N GLN A 348 0.72 36.16 18.81
CA GLN A 348 0.65 35.05 17.84
C GLN A 348 -0.75 34.90 17.26
N LYS A 349 -1.79 35.06 18.08
CA LYS A 349 -3.21 34.97 17.64
C LYS A 349 -3.58 36.08 16.65
N LEU A 350 -2.95 37.23 16.71
CA LEU A 350 -3.13 38.33 15.74
C LEU A 350 -2.54 38.06 14.35
N GLN A 351 -1.69 37.05 14.20
CA GLN A 351 -1.13 36.70 12.90
C GLN A 351 -2.15 36.05 11.96
N SER A 352 -3.25 35.53 12.52
CA SER A 352 -4.35 34.96 11.76
C SER A 352 -5.41 36.05 11.47
N THR A 353 -6.03 35.91 10.30
CA THR A 353 -7.04 36.87 9.82
C THR A 353 -8.41 36.20 9.60
N PHE A 354 -9.43 36.99 9.48
CA PHE A 354 -10.75 36.54 9.03
C PHE A 354 -10.62 35.80 7.69
N LYS A 355 -11.29 34.68 7.55
CA LYS A 355 -11.48 33.95 6.29
C LYS A 355 -12.96 33.89 5.94
N PRO A 356 -13.36 34.12 4.69
CA PRO A 356 -14.74 33.92 4.28
C PRO A 356 -15.17 32.47 4.57
N PHE A 357 -16.39 32.29 5.05
CA PHE A 357 -16.93 30.94 5.22
C PHE A 357 -17.03 30.25 3.86
N PRO A 358 -16.66 28.96 3.76
CA PRO A 358 -16.90 28.19 2.55
C PRO A 358 -18.40 28.12 2.24
N THR A 359 -18.73 28.13 0.95
CA THR A 359 -20.12 27.91 0.51
C THR A 359 -20.61 26.52 0.89
N ASN A 360 -21.90 26.30 0.91
CA ASN A 360 -22.46 24.95 1.15
C ASN A 360 -21.96 23.94 0.10
N GLY A 361 -21.80 24.38 -1.15
CA GLY A 361 -21.20 23.57 -2.21
C GLY A 361 -19.77 23.13 -1.90
N ASP A 362 -18.93 24.08 -1.43
CA ASP A 362 -17.55 23.76 -1.04
C ASP A 362 -17.52 22.78 0.13
N MET A 363 -18.39 22.98 1.13
CA MET A 363 -18.50 22.07 2.28
C MET A 363 -18.85 20.65 1.83
N ILE A 364 -19.83 20.50 0.93
CA ILE A 364 -20.23 19.21 0.35
C ILE A 364 -19.05 18.58 -0.41
N MET A 365 -18.34 19.35 -1.24
CA MET A 365 -17.21 18.85 -2.02
C MET A 365 -16.07 18.33 -1.14
N GLN A 366 -15.70 19.06 -0.09
CA GLN A 366 -14.65 18.63 0.83
C GLN A 366 -15.05 17.37 1.60
N THR A 367 -16.30 17.31 2.07
CA THR A 367 -16.83 16.11 2.76
C THR A 367 -16.90 14.92 1.80
N GLY A 368 -17.29 15.15 0.53
CA GLY A 368 -17.29 14.16 -0.53
C GLY A 368 -15.90 13.55 -0.78
N ASN A 369 -14.84 14.37 -0.76
CA ASN A 369 -13.47 13.90 -0.91
C ASN A 369 -13.05 12.92 0.21
N ILE A 370 -13.50 13.17 1.43
CA ILE A 370 -13.28 12.22 2.55
C ILE A 370 -14.08 10.94 2.32
N MET A 371 -15.36 11.07 1.99
CA MET A 371 -16.27 9.94 1.71
C MET A 371 -15.71 9.02 0.61
N LYS A 372 -15.11 9.57 -0.41
CA LYS A 372 -14.44 8.87 -1.50
C LYS A 372 -13.33 7.93 -1.02
N GLY A 373 -12.46 8.40 -0.13
CA GLY A 373 -11.43 7.56 0.51
C GLY A 373 -12.05 6.40 1.26
N MET A 374 -13.05 6.68 2.10
CA MET A 374 -13.76 5.65 2.86
C MET A 374 -14.49 4.64 1.97
N ALA A 375 -15.13 5.11 0.88
CA ALA A 375 -15.80 4.24 -0.09
C ALA A 375 -14.81 3.27 -0.74
N LYS A 376 -13.64 3.76 -1.14
CA LYS A 376 -12.55 2.94 -1.69
C LYS A 376 -12.13 1.83 -0.71
N ASP A 377 -11.97 2.15 0.57
CA ASP A 377 -11.56 1.19 1.58
C ASP A 377 -12.66 0.13 1.84
N ILE A 378 -13.93 0.54 1.86
CA ILE A 378 -15.08 -0.38 1.96
C ILE A 378 -15.10 -1.34 0.77
N ILE A 379 -14.93 -0.83 -0.44
CA ILE A 379 -14.92 -1.66 -1.66
C ILE A 379 -13.75 -2.64 -1.65
N LYS A 380 -12.55 -2.20 -1.28
CA LYS A 380 -11.36 -3.06 -1.22
C LYS A 380 -11.53 -4.24 -0.25
N ARG A 381 -12.00 -3.98 0.97
CA ARG A 381 -12.16 -5.05 1.97
C ARG A 381 -13.29 -6.04 1.63
N ASN A 382 -14.21 -5.65 0.75
CA ASN A 382 -15.31 -6.51 0.29
C ASN A 382 -15.13 -7.05 -1.14
N ALA A 383 -13.95 -6.91 -1.73
CA ALA A 383 -13.70 -7.31 -3.12
C ALA A 383 -13.91 -8.83 -3.36
N ASN A 384 -13.83 -9.64 -2.30
CA ASN A 384 -14.12 -11.07 -2.38
C ASN A 384 -15.59 -11.40 -2.72
N LEU A 385 -16.52 -10.47 -2.48
CA LEU A 385 -17.94 -10.62 -2.85
C LEU A 385 -18.18 -10.47 -4.37
N LEU A 386 -17.17 -9.98 -5.10
CA LEU A 386 -17.23 -9.64 -6.52
C LEU A 386 -16.45 -10.62 -7.41
N LYS A 387 -16.10 -11.81 -6.86
CA LYS A 387 -15.28 -12.82 -7.56
C LYS A 387 -16.12 -13.96 -8.14
#